data_763347ee1c40e8992a65dbdd5cacaf4f
#
_entry.id   763347ee1c40e8992a65dbdd5cacaf4f
#
_cell.length_a   1.000
_cell.length_b   1.000
_cell.length_c   1.000
_cell.angle_alpha   90.00
_cell.angle_beta   90.00
_cell.angle_gamma   90.00
#
_symmetry.space_group_name_H-M   'P 1'
#
loop_
_entity.id
_entity.type
_entity.pdbx_description
1 polymer ?
#
loop_
_entity_poly.entity_id
_entity_poly.type
_entity_poly.pdbx_seq_one_letter_code
_entity_poly.pdbx_strand_id
1 'polypeptide(L)'
;TNVQITWECLSKADSYTIQLFADDADMKFEGTPTYEYTDVTTVPYLITGLSGETTYSIRIKAIGSSKESHWAEASVTTDAEQIFETVTDDDITAKSVTLKWTPGSEVTTIAITGGKEETYTLSDEEKQNGTATITGLNYETKYTFTILNGTKARGKLSVTTMPNYTPAYPGADLQALIDATEEGGTVMLLPAKDGSTNEFIYTGTDGAETTKELTISKNISIKCLGTKPVKARIKFVLDGATGFTTENIQFEGVTADALIKGVNCSGTINVNNIEVSGYGNFFTEPGENVYEVAELNITNSYFHNMCAGKRFIDSQKKKGAILKLNMNHCTVANSCNGSDFIRFDYNAKQPIVINFENNTLYKVEATNKGLFYVRSNKAGDKFFTANIKNNVFAEMSADVFFSKDPKTDNLVFSNNNYYNAATL
;
A
#
# COMPACT_ATOMS: atom_id res chain seq x y z
N THR A 1 -35.07 -2.70 -14.21
CA THR A 1 -35.78 -1.77 -13.29
C THR A 1 -37.27 -1.88 -13.46
N ASN A 2 -38.04 -1.44 -12.46
CA ASN A 2 -39.48 -1.56 -12.44
C ASN A 2 -40.12 -0.19 -12.16
N VAL A 3 -41.27 0.06 -12.75
CA VAL A 3 -42.12 1.24 -12.49
C VAL A 3 -43.51 0.80 -12.15
N GLN A 4 -44.06 1.31 -11.07
CA GLN A 4 -45.44 1.10 -10.68
C GLN A 4 -46.27 2.33 -11.06
N ILE A 5 -47.33 2.13 -11.83
CA ILE A 5 -48.25 3.17 -12.26
C ILE A 5 -49.56 3.05 -11.47
N THR A 6 -50.02 4.20 -10.98
CA THR A 6 -51.29 4.33 -10.27
C THR A 6 -52.12 5.46 -10.90
N TRP A 7 -53.43 5.24 -11.07
CA TRP A 7 -54.34 6.24 -11.59
C TRP A 7 -55.74 6.10 -10.93
N GLU A 8 -56.54 7.08 -11.10
CA GLU A 8 -57.95 7.00 -10.66
C GLU A 8 -58.79 6.27 -11.70
N CYS A 9 -59.46 5.21 -11.25
CA CYS A 9 -60.34 4.42 -12.14
C CYS A 9 -61.61 5.19 -12.51
N LEU A 10 -61.86 5.28 -13.81
CA LEU A 10 -63.16 5.83 -14.29
C LEU A 10 -64.26 4.81 -14.21
N SER A 11 -65.43 5.18 -13.67
CA SER A 11 -66.56 4.27 -13.39
C SER A 11 -67.18 3.63 -14.65
N LYS A 12 -66.86 4.09 -15.84
CA LYS A 12 -67.34 3.59 -17.14
C LYS A 12 -66.25 3.01 -18.00
N ALA A 13 -65.05 2.81 -17.44
CA ALA A 13 -63.92 2.17 -18.14
C ALA A 13 -64.01 0.66 -17.97
N ASP A 14 -63.93 -0.07 -19.06
CA ASP A 14 -63.82 -1.53 -19.07
C ASP A 14 -62.36 -1.95 -18.90
N SER A 15 -61.42 -1.20 -19.46
CA SER A 15 -59.98 -1.44 -19.35
C SER A 15 -59.20 -0.16 -19.65
N TYR A 16 -57.85 -0.25 -19.61
CA TYR A 16 -56.92 0.82 -19.92
C TYR A 16 -55.87 0.35 -20.91
N THR A 17 -55.41 1.30 -21.78
CA THR A 17 -54.24 1.14 -22.61
C THR A 17 -53.11 2.02 -22.05
N ILE A 18 -51.92 1.45 -21.82
CA ILE A 18 -50.72 2.13 -21.31
C ILE A 18 -49.67 2.05 -22.39
N GLN A 19 -49.02 3.16 -22.73
CA GLN A 19 -47.92 3.23 -23.65
C GLN A 19 -46.72 3.92 -22.99
N LEU A 20 -45.52 3.37 -23.20
CA LEU A 20 -44.26 3.95 -22.76
C LEU A 20 -43.36 4.25 -23.97
N PHE A 21 -42.73 5.38 -23.97
CA PHE A 21 -41.74 5.81 -24.95
C PHE A 21 -40.42 6.07 -24.23
N ALA A 22 -39.38 5.30 -24.56
CA ALA A 22 -38.05 5.47 -23.98
C ALA A 22 -37.35 6.68 -24.61
N ASP A 23 -36.51 7.33 -23.79
CA ASP A 23 -35.68 8.50 -24.17
C ASP A 23 -36.51 9.70 -24.70
N ASP A 24 -37.79 9.81 -24.31
CA ASP A 24 -38.71 10.86 -24.67
C ASP A 24 -38.95 11.84 -23.52
N ALA A 25 -37.88 12.53 -23.12
CA ALA A 25 -37.94 13.50 -22.01
C ALA A 25 -38.88 14.67 -22.23
N ASP A 26 -39.13 15.03 -23.50
CA ASP A 26 -40.00 16.15 -23.92
C ASP A 26 -41.48 15.72 -24.01
N MET A 27 -41.82 14.46 -23.76
CA MET A 27 -43.18 13.90 -23.80
C MET A 27 -43.86 14.15 -25.19
N LYS A 28 -43.13 13.89 -26.26
CA LYS A 28 -43.62 14.07 -27.65
C LYS A 28 -44.51 12.93 -28.10
N PHE A 29 -44.31 11.72 -27.54
CA PHE A 29 -45.06 10.49 -27.87
C PHE A 29 -45.07 10.17 -29.37
N GLU A 30 -43.94 10.46 -30.04
CA GLU A 30 -43.80 10.24 -31.49
C GLU A 30 -43.35 8.81 -31.79
N GLY A 31 -43.81 8.26 -32.90
CA GLY A 31 -43.43 6.94 -33.37
C GLY A 31 -44.14 5.77 -32.66
N THR A 32 -43.51 4.61 -32.66
CA THR A 32 -44.05 3.39 -32.01
C THR A 32 -43.64 3.39 -30.53
N PRO A 33 -44.57 3.13 -29.61
CA PRO A 33 -44.23 3.02 -28.21
C PRO A 33 -43.22 1.88 -27.98
N THR A 34 -42.28 2.09 -27.06
CA THR A 34 -41.30 1.07 -26.64
C THR A 34 -42.01 -0.11 -25.99
N TYR A 35 -43.03 0.19 -25.22
CA TYR A 35 -43.90 -0.81 -24.57
C TYR A 35 -45.34 -0.35 -24.70
N GLU A 36 -46.25 -1.33 -25.00
CA GLU A 36 -47.69 -1.13 -25.01
C GLU A 36 -48.36 -2.24 -24.26
N TYR A 37 -49.26 -1.86 -23.37
CA TYR A 37 -50.10 -2.78 -22.58
C TYR A 37 -51.55 -2.43 -22.81
N THR A 38 -52.29 -3.36 -23.38
CA THR A 38 -53.74 -3.25 -23.62
C THR A 38 -54.51 -4.05 -22.62
N ASP A 39 -55.82 -3.80 -22.50
CA ASP A 39 -56.75 -4.53 -21.63
C ASP A 39 -56.36 -4.57 -20.18
N VAL A 40 -55.65 -3.54 -19.69
CA VAL A 40 -55.23 -3.44 -18.30
C VAL A 40 -56.42 -3.14 -17.42
N THR A 41 -56.68 -3.99 -16.42
CA THR A 41 -57.78 -3.86 -15.47
C THR A 41 -57.32 -3.71 -14.02
N THR A 42 -56.06 -3.90 -13.73
CA THR A 42 -55.45 -3.87 -12.38
C THR A 42 -54.78 -2.53 -12.10
N VAL A 43 -55.09 -1.96 -10.92
CA VAL A 43 -54.44 -0.76 -10.40
C VAL A 43 -54.01 -1.02 -8.96
N PRO A 44 -52.75 -0.77 -8.59
CA PRO A 44 -51.63 -0.32 -9.40
C PRO A 44 -51.13 -1.35 -10.43
N TYR A 45 -50.58 -0.89 -11.53
CA TYR A 45 -49.99 -1.73 -12.56
C TYR A 45 -48.45 -1.65 -12.50
N LEU A 46 -47.80 -2.84 -12.36
CA LEU A 46 -46.35 -2.94 -12.26
C LEU A 46 -45.73 -3.28 -13.62
N ILE A 47 -44.91 -2.42 -14.14
CA ILE A 47 -44.15 -2.62 -15.35
C ILE A 47 -42.72 -3.02 -14.98
N THR A 48 -42.25 -4.14 -15.50
CA THR A 48 -40.94 -4.72 -15.21
C THR A 48 -40.06 -4.76 -16.46
N GLY A 49 -38.77 -4.96 -16.29
CA GLY A 49 -37.82 -5.11 -17.41
C GLY A 49 -37.48 -3.79 -18.14
N LEU A 50 -37.73 -2.65 -17.51
CA LEU A 50 -37.33 -1.36 -18.05
C LEU A 50 -35.81 -1.17 -17.95
N SER A 51 -35.23 -0.42 -18.90
CA SER A 51 -33.82 -0.02 -18.84
C SER A 51 -33.58 0.92 -17.66
N GLY A 52 -32.37 0.84 -17.06
CA GLY A 52 -31.97 1.81 -16.04
C GLY A 52 -31.54 3.15 -16.63
N GLU A 53 -31.53 4.20 -15.81
CA GLU A 53 -31.16 5.57 -16.18
C GLU A 53 -31.86 6.06 -17.47
N THR A 54 -33.09 5.60 -17.70
CA THR A 54 -33.86 5.90 -18.90
C THR A 54 -35.09 6.71 -18.53
N THR A 55 -35.30 7.84 -19.21
CA THR A 55 -36.52 8.64 -19.07
C THR A 55 -37.60 8.07 -19.98
N TYR A 56 -38.67 7.58 -19.35
CA TYR A 56 -39.86 7.14 -20.06
C TYR A 56 -40.95 8.21 -19.98
N SER A 57 -41.49 8.64 -21.11
CA SER A 57 -42.79 9.27 -21.12
C SER A 57 -43.87 8.20 -21.20
N ILE A 58 -44.91 8.36 -20.41
CA ILE A 58 -45.96 7.37 -20.17
C ILE A 58 -47.29 8.07 -20.49
N ARG A 59 -48.12 7.41 -21.27
CA ARG A 59 -49.52 7.86 -21.44
C ARG A 59 -50.50 6.71 -21.21
N ILE A 60 -51.61 7.04 -20.65
CA ILE A 60 -52.68 6.10 -20.35
C ILE A 60 -54.05 6.65 -20.84
N LYS A 61 -54.83 5.78 -21.42
CA LYS A 61 -56.25 6.08 -21.72
C LYS A 61 -57.19 5.00 -21.26
N ALA A 62 -58.39 5.40 -20.91
CA ALA A 62 -59.50 4.49 -20.57
C ALA A 62 -60.23 4.03 -21.81
N ILE A 63 -60.57 2.74 -21.86
CA ILE A 63 -61.37 2.13 -22.93
C ILE A 63 -62.70 1.73 -22.32
N GLY A 64 -63.77 2.21 -22.90
CA GLY A 64 -65.14 1.78 -22.54
C GLY A 64 -65.83 1.19 -23.75
N SER A 65 -67.00 0.59 -23.54
CA SER A 65 -67.75 -0.15 -24.55
C SER A 65 -68.07 0.59 -25.86
N SER A 66 -68.07 1.95 -25.84
CA SER A 66 -68.34 2.78 -27.03
C SER A 66 -67.50 4.06 -27.18
N LYS A 67 -66.60 4.32 -26.22
CA LYS A 67 -65.79 5.55 -26.17
C LYS A 67 -64.46 5.29 -25.51
N GLU A 68 -63.46 6.07 -25.93
CA GLU A 68 -62.15 6.14 -25.28
C GLU A 68 -61.95 7.52 -24.62
N SER A 69 -61.18 7.60 -23.56
CA SER A 69 -60.81 8.88 -22.97
C SER A 69 -59.70 9.56 -23.76
N HIS A 70 -59.43 10.84 -23.47
CA HIS A 70 -58.16 11.46 -23.78
C HIS A 70 -57.04 10.78 -23.06
N TRP A 71 -55.81 10.93 -23.56
CA TRP A 71 -54.62 10.47 -22.90
C TRP A 71 -54.34 11.28 -21.62
N ALA A 72 -53.99 10.62 -20.55
CA ALA A 72 -53.31 11.23 -19.42
C ALA A 72 -51.84 10.88 -19.51
N GLU A 73 -50.97 11.82 -19.16
CA GLU A 73 -49.56 11.77 -19.48
C GLU A 73 -48.73 11.98 -18.21
N ALA A 74 -47.57 11.30 -18.12
CA ALA A 74 -46.56 11.43 -17.07
C ALA A 74 -45.22 11.08 -17.62
N SER A 75 -44.16 11.41 -16.88
CA SER A 75 -42.82 10.94 -17.17
C SER A 75 -42.16 10.39 -15.89
N VAL A 76 -41.23 9.48 -16.07
CA VAL A 76 -40.43 8.89 -14.99
C VAL A 76 -39.03 8.57 -15.53
N THR A 77 -38.02 8.88 -14.75
CA THR A 77 -36.66 8.37 -15.02
C THR A 77 -36.39 7.22 -14.09
N THR A 78 -36.04 6.07 -14.66
CA THR A 78 -35.70 4.88 -13.88
C THR A 78 -34.36 5.04 -13.19
N ASP A 79 -34.23 4.44 -12.03
CA ASP A 79 -32.95 4.34 -11.32
C ASP A 79 -31.91 3.54 -12.13
N ALA A 80 -30.63 3.77 -11.84
CA ALA A 80 -29.54 3.00 -12.42
C ALA A 80 -29.74 1.50 -12.14
N GLU A 81 -29.60 0.69 -13.18
CA GLU A 81 -29.59 -0.76 -12.98
C GLU A 81 -28.25 -1.20 -12.38
N GLN A 82 -28.27 -2.18 -11.49
CA GLN A 82 -27.06 -2.73 -10.89
C GLN A 82 -27.12 -4.24 -10.89
N ILE A 83 -26.47 -4.86 -11.86
CA ILE A 83 -26.37 -6.32 -11.96
C ILE A 83 -25.01 -6.85 -11.46
N PHE A 84 -24.01 -5.99 -11.25
CA PHE A 84 -22.75 -6.42 -10.65
C PHE A 84 -22.97 -6.90 -9.23
N GLU A 85 -22.33 -8.00 -8.89
CA GLU A 85 -22.17 -8.47 -7.53
C GLU A 85 -21.11 -7.66 -6.80
N THR A 86 -21.10 -7.74 -5.48
CA THR A 86 -20.08 -7.08 -4.65
C THR A 86 -18.71 -7.70 -4.93
N VAL A 87 -17.73 -6.85 -5.28
CA VAL A 87 -16.33 -7.26 -5.43
C VAL A 87 -15.70 -7.41 -4.05
N THR A 88 -15.01 -8.51 -3.84
CA THR A 88 -14.27 -8.81 -2.60
C THR A 88 -12.77 -8.61 -2.80
N ASP A 89 -12.00 -8.61 -1.72
CA ASP A 89 -10.54 -8.48 -1.80
C ASP A 89 -9.88 -9.61 -2.61
N ASP A 90 -10.48 -10.80 -2.64
CA ASP A 90 -9.99 -11.93 -3.46
C ASP A 90 -10.20 -11.71 -4.97
N ASP A 91 -11.09 -10.80 -5.35
CA ASP A 91 -11.39 -10.45 -6.74
C ASP A 91 -10.46 -9.36 -7.29
N ILE A 92 -9.63 -8.74 -6.43
CA ILE A 92 -8.79 -7.59 -6.79
C ILE A 92 -7.32 -7.98 -6.66
N THR A 93 -6.54 -7.65 -7.68
CA THR A 93 -5.07 -7.73 -7.63
C THR A 93 -4.45 -6.36 -7.93
N ALA A 94 -3.12 -6.30 -7.98
CA ALA A 94 -2.43 -5.08 -8.40
C ALA A 94 -2.70 -4.68 -9.87
N LYS A 95 -3.01 -5.66 -10.72
CA LYS A 95 -3.13 -5.45 -12.17
C LYS A 95 -4.40 -6.04 -12.79
N SER A 96 -5.32 -6.54 -11.97
CA SER A 96 -6.57 -7.13 -12.46
C SER A 96 -7.72 -6.98 -11.47
N VAL A 97 -8.95 -7.03 -11.99
CA VAL A 97 -10.18 -7.09 -11.23
C VAL A 97 -11.09 -8.14 -11.84
N THR A 98 -11.58 -9.08 -11.02
CA THR A 98 -12.60 -10.04 -11.44
C THR A 98 -13.98 -9.48 -11.11
N LEU A 99 -14.75 -9.26 -12.14
CA LEU A 99 -16.12 -8.74 -12.08
C LEU A 99 -17.09 -9.91 -12.18
N LYS A 100 -18.16 -9.88 -11.37
CA LYS A 100 -19.19 -10.91 -11.34
C LYS A 100 -20.57 -10.27 -11.48
N TRP A 101 -21.46 -10.94 -12.16
CA TRP A 101 -22.85 -10.53 -12.32
C TRP A 101 -23.75 -11.77 -12.49
N THR A 102 -25.07 -11.58 -12.43
CA THR A 102 -26.01 -12.69 -12.58
C THR A 102 -25.83 -13.41 -13.92
N PRO A 103 -25.49 -14.71 -13.95
CA PRO A 103 -25.33 -15.48 -15.17
C PRO A 103 -26.58 -15.43 -16.09
N GLY A 104 -26.36 -15.40 -17.41
CA GLY A 104 -27.44 -15.33 -18.39
C GLY A 104 -28.06 -13.94 -18.57
N SER A 105 -27.54 -12.91 -17.88
CA SER A 105 -27.93 -11.52 -18.16
C SER A 105 -27.49 -11.12 -19.57
N GLU A 106 -28.38 -10.37 -20.26
CA GLU A 106 -28.03 -9.81 -21.57
C GLU A 106 -26.99 -8.68 -21.40
N VAL A 107 -25.76 -8.96 -21.78
CA VAL A 107 -24.63 -8.05 -21.70
C VAL A 107 -23.72 -8.22 -22.92
N THR A 108 -23.03 -7.16 -23.30
CA THR A 108 -22.15 -7.17 -24.49
C THR A 108 -20.72 -6.76 -24.18
N THR A 109 -20.55 -5.69 -23.40
CA THR A 109 -19.25 -5.08 -23.13
C THR A 109 -19.15 -4.52 -21.71
N ILE A 110 -17.91 -4.26 -21.29
CA ILE A 110 -17.62 -3.50 -20.07
C ILE A 110 -16.79 -2.28 -20.48
N ALA A 111 -17.36 -1.08 -20.28
CA ALA A 111 -16.61 0.16 -20.40
C ALA A 111 -15.77 0.38 -19.14
N ILE A 112 -14.50 0.71 -19.33
CA ILE A 112 -13.50 0.93 -18.27
C ILE A 112 -13.08 2.38 -18.36
N THR A 113 -13.19 3.10 -17.23
CA THR A 113 -12.76 4.51 -17.13
C THR A 113 -11.95 4.72 -15.86
N GLY A 114 -11.20 5.82 -15.78
CA GLY A 114 -10.32 6.16 -14.68
C GLY A 114 -8.86 6.03 -15.07
N GLY A 115 -8.14 4.98 -14.66
CA GLY A 115 -6.73 4.81 -15.01
C GLY A 115 -6.45 4.53 -16.49
N LYS A 116 -7.45 4.13 -17.25
CA LYS A 116 -7.45 4.01 -18.71
C LYS A 116 -8.88 4.13 -19.24
N GLU A 117 -9.00 4.47 -20.53
CA GLU A 117 -10.27 4.50 -21.26
C GLU A 117 -10.26 3.32 -22.25
N GLU A 118 -11.07 2.31 -21.99
CA GLU A 118 -11.12 1.08 -22.80
C GLU A 118 -12.51 0.46 -22.77
N THR A 119 -12.86 -0.23 -23.83
CA THR A 119 -14.05 -1.08 -23.89
C THR A 119 -13.64 -2.54 -24.04
N TYR A 120 -13.96 -3.33 -23.04
CA TYR A 120 -13.72 -4.77 -23.01
C TYR A 120 -14.94 -5.50 -23.60
N THR A 121 -14.73 -6.26 -24.67
CA THR A 121 -15.80 -7.08 -25.28
C THR A 121 -15.89 -8.41 -24.58
N LEU A 122 -17.06 -8.74 -24.07
CA LEU A 122 -17.32 -10.00 -23.36
C LEU A 122 -17.41 -11.18 -24.35
N SER A 123 -16.69 -12.24 -24.05
CA SER A 123 -16.84 -13.52 -24.74
C SER A 123 -18.17 -14.21 -24.38
N ASP A 124 -18.59 -15.18 -25.21
CA ASP A 124 -19.83 -15.92 -24.94
C ASP A 124 -19.74 -16.75 -23.66
N GLU A 125 -18.56 -17.26 -23.34
CA GLU A 125 -18.29 -17.97 -22.08
C GLU A 125 -18.44 -17.06 -20.85
N GLU A 126 -17.87 -15.84 -20.90
CA GLU A 126 -18.00 -14.87 -19.81
C GLU A 126 -19.44 -14.44 -19.59
N LYS A 127 -20.21 -14.21 -20.67
CA LYS A 127 -21.64 -13.90 -20.59
C LYS A 127 -22.42 -15.03 -19.94
N GLN A 128 -22.13 -16.27 -20.32
CA GLN A 128 -22.78 -17.46 -19.79
C GLN A 128 -22.46 -17.70 -18.31
N ASN A 129 -21.18 -17.51 -17.95
CA ASN A 129 -20.70 -17.73 -16.57
C ASN A 129 -20.99 -16.53 -15.65
N GLY A 130 -21.30 -15.37 -16.19
CA GLY A 130 -21.53 -14.15 -15.42
C GLY A 130 -20.28 -13.62 -14.73
N THR A 131 -19.10 -13.81 -15.34
CA THR A 131 -17.82 -13.37 -14.77
C THR A 131 -16.81 -13.00 -15.84
N ALA A 132 -16.00 -11.98 -15.61
CA ALA A 132 -14.89 -11.58 -16.45
C ALA A 132 -13.74 -11.04 -15.59
N THR A 133 -12.51 -11.36 -15.96
CA THR A 133 -11.31 -10.82 -15.32
C THR A 133 -10.65 -9.79 -16.22
N ILE A 134 -10.73 -8.53 -15.84
CA ILE A 134 -10.09 -7.41 -16.53
C ILE A 134 -8.64 -7.34 -16.08
N THR A 135 -7.71 -7.43 -17.02
CA THR A 135 -6.26 -7.44 -16.79
C THR A 135 -5.57 -6.20 -17.37
N GLY A 136 -4.27 -6.05 -17.14
CA GLY A 136 -3.49 -4.92 -17.68
C GLY A 136 -3.86 -3.58 -17.05
N LEU A 137 -4.35 -3.60 -15.82
CA LEU A 137 -4.64 -2.41 -15.02
C LEU A 137 -3.36 -1.87 -14.35
N ASN A 138 -3.35 -0.59 -14.01
CA ASN A 138 -2.32 0.02 -13.17
C ASN A 138 -2.65 -0.25 -11.69
N TYR A 139 -1.63 -0.46 -10.87
CA TYR A 139 -1.79 -0.64 -9.44
C TYR A 139 -2.16 0.68 -8.72
N GLU A 140 -2.75 0.56 -7.54
CA GLU A 140 -3.22 1.69 -6.71
C GLU A 140 -4.05 2.72 -7.48
N THR A 141 -4.79 2.24 -8.49
CA THR A 141 -5.54 3.10 -9.42
C THR A 141 -7.03 2.81 -9.31
N LYS A 142 -7.83 3.87 -9.19
CA LYS A 142 -9.28 3.75 -9.17
C LYS A 142 -9.80 3.63 -10.59
N TYR A 143 -10.51 2.54 -10.84
CA TYR A 143 -11.24 2.28 -12.08
C TYR A 143 -12.74 2.30 -11.83
N THR A 144 -13.48 2.71 -12.84
CA THR A 144 -14.92 2.56 -12.89
C THR A 144 -15.28 1.65 -14.05
N PHE A 145 -16.03 0.59 -13.75
CA PHE A 145 -16.50 -0.41 -14.68
C PHE A 145 -18.01 -0.21 -14.89
N THR A 146 -18.43 -0.11 -16.15
CA THR A 146 -19.84 -0.03 -16.52
C THR A 146 -20.17 -1.19 -17.46
N ILE A 147 -20.99 -2.14 -17.01
CA ILE A 147 -21.44 -3.26 -17.85
C ILE A 147 -22.62 -2.81 -18.70
N LEU A 148 -22.57 -3.14 -19.99
CA LEU A 148 -23.47 -2.62 -21.02
C LEU A 148 -24.15 -3.76 -21.78
N ASN A 149 -25.41 -3.54 -22.20
CA ASN A 149 -26.06 -4.26 -23.28
C ASN A 149 -26.23 -3.28 -24.47
N GLY A 150 -25.37 -3.40 -25.47
CA GLY A 150 -25.25 -2.37 -26.50
C GLY A 150 -24.80 -1.04 -25.90
N THR A 151 -25.66 -0.03 -25.96
CA THR A 151 -25.40 1.30 -25.36
C THR A 151 -25.99 1.47 -23.97
N LYS A 152 -26.80 0.51 -23.49
CA LYS A 152 -27.54 0.62 -22.23
C LYS A 152 -26.71 0.11 -21.06
N ALA A 153 -26.56 0.93 -20.04
CA ALA A 153 -25.90 0.54 -18.79
C ALA A 153 -26.77 -0.43 -17.98
N ARG A 154 -26.16 -1.55 -17.57
CA ARG A 154 -26.78 -2.61 -16.76
C ARG A 154 -26.21 -2.67 -15.35
N GLY A 155 -25.14 -1.96 -15.08
CA GLY A 155 -24.52 -1.86 -13.79
C GLY A 155 -23.23 -1.04 -13.85
N LYS A 156 -22.88 -0.44 -12.71
CA LYS A 156 -21.69 0.38 -12.57
C LYS A 156 -21.07 0.18 -11.20
N LEU A 157 -19.76 -0.02 -11.14
CA LEU A 157 -19.03 -0.07 -9.89
C LEU A 157 -17.65 0.56 -10.01
N SER A 158 -17.11 1.00 -8.90
CA SER A 158 -15.75 1.53 -8.84
C SER A 158 -14.90 0.69 -7.91
N VAL A 159 -13.70 0.34 -8.37
CA VAL A 159 -12.72 -0.46 -7.63
C VAL A 159 -11.37 0.22 -7.71
N THR A 160 -10.62 0.19 -6.61
CA THR A 160 -9.20 0.57 -6.61
C THR A 160 -8.37 -0.71 -6.62
N THR A 161 -7.48 -0.84 -7.59
CA THR A 161 -6.55 -1.97 -7.66
C THR A 161 -5.60 -1.97 -6.48
N MET A 162 -5.14 -3.16 -6.09
CA MET A 162 -4.20 -3.32 -4.99
C MET A 162 -2.85 -2.68 -5.32
N PRO A 163 -2.04 -2.31 -4.32
CA PRO A 163 -0.63 -2.02 -4.53
C PRO A 163 0.07 -3.18 -5.22
N ASN A 164 1.10 -2.88 -6.00
CA ASN A 164 1.90 -3.92 -6.65
C ASN A 164 2.79 -4.63 -5.63
N TYR A 165 2.33 -5.73 -5.07
CA TYR A 165 3.10 -6.52 -4.11
C TYR A 165 2.95 -8.02 -4.32
N THR A 166 4.00 -8.76 -3.90
CA THR A 166 3.99 -10.21 -3.76
C THR A 166 3.57 -10.54 -2.32
N PRO A 167 2.42 -11.18 -2.07
CA PRO A 167 1.98 -11.49 -0.71
C PRO A 167 2.84 -12.61 -0.10
N ALA A 168 3.22 -12.45 1.14
CA ALA A 168 3.93 -13.45 1.93
C ALA A 168 3.18 -13.69 3.24
N TYR A 169 2.91 -14.95 3.55
CA TYR A 169 2.25 -15.38 4.78
C TYR A 169 3.22 -16.14 5.68
N PRO A 170 2.97 -16.27 6.99
CA PRO A 170 3.77 -17.11 7.87
C PRO A 170 3.98 -18.52 7.31
N GLY A 171 5.24 -18.98 7.34
CA GLY A 171 5.65 -20.28 6.75
C GLY A 171 6.04 -20.21 5.26
N ALA A 172 5.87 -19.08 4.59
CA ALA A 172 6.30 -18.92 3.20
C ALA A 172 7.85 -18.96 3.08
N ASP A 173 8.33 -19.43 1.94
CA ASP A 173 9.74 -19.25 1.56
C ASP A 173 9.96 -17.80 1.10
N LEU A 174 10.33 -16.94 2.05
CA LEU A 174 10.55 -15.52 1.77
C LEU A 174 11.66 -15.29 0.75
N GLN A 175 12.72 -16.13 0.74
CA GLN A 175 13.80 -15.96 -0.24
C GLN A 175 13.30 -16.21 -1.66
N ALA A 176 12.54 -17.28 -1.87
CA ALA A 176 11.96 -17.57 -3.18
C ALA A 176 11.01 -16.45 -3.66
N LEU A 177 10.21 -15.87 -2.75
CA LEU A 177 9.34 -14.73 -3.09
C LEU A 177 10.15 -13.47 -3.43
N ILE A 178 11.22 -13.19 -2.69
CA ILE A 178 12.14 -12.08 -2.96
C ILE A 178 12.77 -12.25 -4.35
N ASP A 179 13.26 -13.45 -4.66
CA ASP A 179 13.92 -13.75 -5.92
C ASP A 179 12.97 -13.61 -7.12
N ALA A 180 11.72 -14.01 -6.94
CA ALA A 180 10.66 -13.90 -7.96
C ALA A 180 10.09 -12.49 -8.12
N THR A 181 10.24 -11.61 -7.13
CA THR A 181 9.73 -10.24 -7.20
C THR A 181 10.56 -9.42 -8.19
N GLU A 182 9.90 -8.63 -9.05
CA GLU A 182 10.57 -7.77 -10.02
C GLU A 182 11.37 -6.64 -9.36
N GLU A 183 12.34 -6.08 -10.07
CA GLU A 183 13.08 -4.86 -9.67
C GLU A 183 12.10 -3.73 -9.34
N GLY A 184 12.25 -3.10 -8.18
CA GLY A 184 11.34 -2.07 -7.67
C GLY A 184 10.06 -2.60 -7.03
N GLY A 185 9.82 -3.92 -7.07
CA GLY A 185 8.63 -4.55 -6.51
C GLY A 185 8.63 -4.65 -4.98
N THR A 186 7.51 -5.09 -4.43
CA THR A 186 7.30 -5.20 -2.98
C THR A 186 6.90 -6.61 -2.59
N VAL A 187 7.58 -7.19 -1.61
CA VAL A 187 7.10 -8.35 -0.85
C VAL A 187 6.34 -7.85 0.37
N MET A 188 5.06 -8.21 0.46
CA MET A 188 4.18 -7.77 1.52
C MET A 188 3.98 -8.88 2.54
N LEU A 189 4.48 -8.67 3.75
CA LEU A 189 4.27 -9.60 4.87
C LEU A 189 2.86 -9.39 5.42
N LEU A 190 2.07 -10.45 5.41
CA LEU A 190 0.68 -10.44 5.85
C LEU A 190 0.48 -11.44 6.99
N PRO A 191 -0.43 -11.20 7.93
CA PRO A 191 -0.82 -12.21 8.90
C PRO A 191 -1.40 -13.44 8.21
N ALA A 192 -1.41 -14.57 8.89
CA ALA A 192 -2.05 -15.78 8.39
C ALA A 192 -3.50 -15.51 8.01
N LYS A 193 -3.99 -16.07 6.89
CA LYS A 193 -5.35 -15.83 6.36
C LYS A 193 -6.45 -16.21 7.36
N ASP A 194 -6.20 -17.20 8.20
CA ASP A 194 -7.11 -17.66 9.24
C ASP A 194 -7.00 -16.86 10.56
N GLY A 195 -6.13 -15.86 10.59
CA GLY A 195 -5.86 -15.06 11.78
C GLY A 195 -5.10 -15.76 12.89
N SER A 196 -4.58 -16.98 12.65
CA SER A 196 -3.89 -17.79 13.67
C SER A 196 -2.59 -17.17 14.18
N THR A 197 -1.87 -16.47 13.30
CA THR A 197 -0.60 -15.81 13.66
C THR A 197 -0.29 -14.64 12.72
N ASN A 198 0.48 -13.68 13.24
CA ASN A 198 1.10 -12.59 12.47
C ASN A 198 2.64 -12.67 12.59
N GLU A 199 3.20 -13.82 12.95
CA GLU A 199 4.62 -13.97 13.25
C GLU A 199 5.35 -14.77 12.18
N PHE A 200 6.45 -14.20 11.66
CA PHE A 200 7.42 -14.85 10.78
C PHE A 200 8.62 -15.32 11.61
N ILE A 201 8.45 -16.45 12.27
CA ILE A 201 9.46 -17.08 13.15
C ILE A 201 10.00 -18.32 12.46
N TYR A 202 11.29 -18.52 12.59
CA TYR A 202 12.01 -19.65 12.01
C TYR A 202 12.70 -20.46 13.11
N THR A 203 12.71 -21.77 12.93
CA THR A 203 13.35 -22.72 13.85
C THR A 203 14.54 -23.36 13.16
N GLY A 204 15.69 -23.35 13.81
CA GLY A 204 16.88 -24.04 13.33
C GLY A 204 16.77 -25.55 13.42
N THR A 205 17.76 -26.26 12.90
CA THR A 205 17.82 -27.74 12.91
C THR A 205 17.94 -28.33 14.31
N ASP A 206 18.36 -27.53 15.27
CA ASP A 206 18.46 -27.88 16.70
C ASP A 206 17.14 -27.58 17.46
N GLY A 207 16.11 -27.14 16.79
CA GLY A 207 14.82 -26.76 17.37
C GLY A 207 14.80 -25.38 18.04
N ALA A 208 15.92 -24.67 18.07
CA ALA A 208 15.96 -23.30 18.59
C ALA A 208 15.43 -22.29 17.58
N GLU A 209 14.79 -21.23 18.06
CA GLU A 209 14.41 -20.10 17.23
C GLU A 209 15.65 -19.40 16.66
N THR A 210 15.65 -19.13 15.38
CA THR A 210 16.79 -18.54 14.67
C THR A 210 16.35 -17.34 13.83
N THR A 211 17.30 -16.47 13.53
CA THR A 211 17.09 -15.36 12.61
C THR A 211 17.31 -15.84 11.17
N LYS A 212 16.25 -15.79 10.35
CA LYS A 212 16.33 -16.16 8.93
C LYS A 212 17.11 -15.09 8.17
N GLU A 213 18.17 -15.50 7.50
CA GLU A 213 18.92 -14.64 6.58
C GLU A 213 18.21 -14.56 5.22
N LEU A 214 18.02 -13.35 4.72
CA LEU A 214 17.45 -13.04 3.43
C LEU A 214 18.44 -12.21 2.61
N THR A 215 18.81 -12.68 1.45
CA THR A 215 19.69 -12.00 0.53
C THR A 215 18.89 -11.10 -0.40
N ILE A 216 19.25 -9.84 -0.47
CA ILE A 216 18.65 -8.83 -1.33
C ILE A 216 19.67 -8.46 -2.40
N SER A 217 19.39 -8.84 -3.65
CA SER A 217 20.31 -8.66 -4.79
C SER A 217 19.82 -7.61 -5.80
N LYS A 218 18.73 -6.92 -5.51
CA LYS A 218 18.10 -5.92 -6.37
C LYS A 218 17.36 -4.88 -5.52
N ASN A 219 16.86 -3.82 -6.14
CA ASN A 219 16.01 -2.85 -5.44
C ASN A 219 14.63 -3.47 -5.20
N ILE A 220 14.28 -3.71 -3.96
CA ILE A 220 12.95 -4.19 -3.54
C ILE A 220 12.52 -3.57 -2.22
N SER A 221 11.23 -3.71 -1.93
CA SER A 221 10.65 -3.35 -0.65
C SER A 221 10.11 -4.59 0.08
N ILE A 222 10.30 -4.63 1.41
CA ILE A 222 9.67 -5.61 2.29
C ILE A 222 8.86 -4.85 3.32
N LYS A 223 7.54 -4.99 3.28
CA LYS A 223 6.60 -4.17 4.05
C LYS A 223 5.50 -5.01 4.69
N CYS A 224 4.81 -4.44 5.66
CA CYS A 224 3.55 -4.98 6.18
C CYS A 224 2.42 -3.97 5.97
N LEU A 225 1.24 -4.46 5.59
CA LEU A 225 0.02 -3.66 5.51
C LEU A 225 -0.71 -3.56 6.85
N GLY A 226 -1.43 -2.47 7.03
CA GLY A 226 -2.36 -2.28 8.14
C GLY A 226 -1.75 -1.62 9.37
N THR A 227 -2.55 -1.52 10.42
CA THR A 227 -2.20 -0.81 11.67
C THR A 227 -1.47 -1.69 12.68
N LYS A 228 -1.47 -3.02 12.47
CA LYS A 228 -0.74 -3.96 13.32
C LYS A 228 0.43 -4.54 12.53
N PRO A 229 1.68 -4.20 12.88
CA PRO A 229 2.83 -4.76 12.21
C PRO A 229 2.91 -6.28 12.44
N VAL A 230 3.44 -6.99 11.46
CA VAL A 230 3.85 -8.38 11.68
C VAL A 230 5.14 -8.42 12.48
N LYS A 231 5.31 -9.49 13.27
CA LYS A 231 6.55 -9.76 13.96
C LYS A 231 7.41 -10.68 13.10
N ALA A 232 8.67 -10.31 12.89
CA ALA A 232 9.57 -11.07 12.02
C ALA A 232 10.95 -11.28 12.66
N ARG A 233 11.44 -12.52 12.61
CA ARG A 233 12.80 -12.88 13.04
C ARG A 233 13.67 -13.14 11.82
N ILE A 234 13.99 -12.06 11.11
CA ILE A 234 14.74 -12.07 9.86
C ILE A 234 15.87 -11.03 9.88
N LYS A 235 16.87 -11.24 9.05
CA LYS A 235 17.98 -10.29 8.80
C LYS A 235 18.22 -10.19 7.31
N PHE A 236 18.69 -9.04 6.86
CA PHE A 236 18.90 -8.73 5.46
C PHE A 236 20.38 -8.64 5.12
N VAL A 237 20.80 -9.36 4.10
CA VAL A 237 22.12 -9.22 3.48
C VAL A 237 21.94 -8.54 2.14
N LEU A 238 22.38 -7.28 2.05
CA LEU A 238 22.28 -6.49 0.82
C LEU A 238 23.50 -6.79 -0.06
N ASP A 239 23.35 -7.74 -0.97
CA ASP A 239 24.43 -8.18 -1.89
C ASP A 239 23.98 -8.05 -3.34
N GLY A 240 24.39 -7.00 -3.99
CA GLY A 240 23.94 -6.58 -5.32
C GLY A 240 22.75 -5.60 -5.28
N ALA A 241 22.22 -5.26 -4.11
CA ALA A 241 21.08 -4.36 -3.99
C ALA A 241 21.42 -2.94 -4.46
N THR A 242 20.59 -2.40 -5.35
CA THR A 242 20.66 -1.01 -5.84
C THR A 242 19.73 -0.07 -5.07
N GLY A 243 19.01 -0.59 -4.11
CA GLY A 243 18.11 0.07 -3.17
C GLY A 243 17.40 -0.95 -2.30
N PHE A 244 16.90 -0.54 -1.15
CA PHE A 244 16.13 -1.39 -0.26
C PHE A 244 15.17 -0.57 0.59
N THR A 245 13.96 -1.06 0.78
CA THR A 245 12.98 -0.43 1.68
C THR A 245 12.38 -1.46 2.62
N THR A 246 12.28 -1.13 3.92
CA THR A 246 11.49 -1.90 4.88
C THR A 246 10.61 -0.98 5.71
N GLU A 247 9.35 -1.39 5.92
CA GLU A 247 8.34 -0.55 6.53
C GLU A 247 7.29 -1.35 7.30
N ASN A 248 6.88 -0.80 8.46
CA ASN A 248 5.78 -1.29 9.28
C ASN A 248 5.95 -2.75 9.73
N ILE A 249 7.14 -3.12 10.19
CA ILE A 249 7.46 -4.47 10.67
C ILE A 249 8.09 -4.38 12.06
N GLN A 250 7.74 -5.31 12.94
CA GLN A 250 8.41 -5.52 14.22
C GLN A 250 9.48 -6.61 14.06
N PHE A 251 10.75 -6.23 14.19
CA PHE A 251 11.89 -7.14 14.10
C PHE A 251 12.40 -7.55 15.48
N GLU A 252 12.55 -8.83 15.68
CA GLU A 252 13.14 -9.39 16.89
C GLU A 252 14.29 -10.32 16.53
N GLY A 253 15.49 -9.97 16.92
CA GLY A 253 16.69 -10.70 16.52
C GLY A 253 17.42 -11.37 17.66
N VAL A 254 18.64 -11.79 17.37
CA VAL A 254 19.61 -12.30 18.36
C VAL A 254 20.87 -11.46 18.33
N THR A 255 21.56 -11.38 19.46
CA THR A 255 22.73 -10.48 19.65
C THR A 255 23.92 -10.78 18.73
N ALA A 256 23.96 -11.95 18.13
CA ALA A 256 25.00 -12.30 17.14
C ALA A 256 24.81 -11.61 15.79
N ASP A 257 23.57 -11.27 15.44
CA ASP A 257 23.17 -10.80 14.13
C ASP A 257 23.10 -9.27 14.03
N ALA A 258 23.18 -8.78 12.81
CA ALA A 258 22.74 -7.43 12.43
C ALA A 258 21.40 -7.53 11.69
N LEU A 259 20.52 -6.53 11.83
CA LEU A 259 19.30 -6.50 11.04
C LEU A 259 19.62 -6.31 9.55
N ILE A 260 20.54 -5.40 9.24
CA ILE A 260 20.99 -5.14 7.86
C ILE A 260 22.51 -5.32 7.78
N LYS A 261 22.95 -6.09 6.81
CA LYS A 261 24.34 -6.30 6.47
C LYS A 261 24.62 -5.82 5.04
N GLY A 262 25.44 -4.76 4.91
CA GLY A 262 25.83 -4.22 3.60
C GLY A 262 27.05 -4.96 3.05
N VAL A 263 26.88 -5.74 2.00
CA VAL A 263 27.97 -6.53 1.39
C VAL A 263 28.44 -5.87 0.10
N ASN A 264 27.58 -5.80 -0.89
CA ASN A 264 27.83 -5.16 -2.18
C ASN A 264 26.53 -4.45 -2.58
N CYS A 265 26.28 -3.29 -2.00
CA CYS A 265 25.01 -2.58 -2.17
C CYS A 265 25.27 -1.10 -2.48
N SER A 266 24.27 -0.48 -3.09
CA SER A 266 24.31 0.92 -3.48
C SER A 266 22.92 1.55 -3.36
N GLY A 267 22.80 2.80 -3.78
CA GLY A 267 21.51 3.49 -3.83
C GLY A 267 20.99 3.91 -2.47
N THR A 268 19.67 3.90 -2.32
CA THR A 268 18.99 4.38 -1.12
C THR A 268 18.43 3.23 -0.31
N ILE A 269 18.68 3.22 0.99
CA ILE A 269 18.09 2.32 1.96
C ILE A 269 17.06 3.12 2.78
N ASN A 270 15.81 2.73 2.73
CA ASN A 270 14.73 3.34 3.50
C ASN A 270 14.21 2.39 4.58
N VAL A 271 14.15 2.90 5.80
CA VAL A 271 13.63 2.20 6.97
C VAL A 271 12.61 3.12 7.64
N ASN A 272 11.35 2.72 7.64
CA ASN A 272 10.27 3.55 8.15
C ASN A 272 9.32 2.77 9.04
N ASN A 273 8.91 3.39 10.15
CA ASN A 273 7.88 2.86 11.05
C ASN A 273 8.14 1.39 11.46
N ILE A 274 9.36 1.06 11.88
CA ILE A 274 9.70 -0.27 12.38
C ILE A 274 9.97 -0.24 13.88
N GLU A 275 9.78 -1.39 14.53
CA GLU A 275 10.26 -1.67 15.87
C GLU A 275 11.36 -2.73 15.80
N VAL A 276 12.48 -2.53 16.51
CA VAL A 276 13.63 -3.43 16.44
C VAL A 276 14.18 -3.72 17.83
N SER A 277 14.35 -4.99 18.14
CA SER A 277 14.96 -5.43 19.40
C SER A 277 15.86 -6.66 19.22
N GLY A 278 16.75 -6.90 20.17
CA GLY A 278 17.54 -8.12 20.27
C GLY A 278 18.73 -8.25 19.31
N TYR A 279 18.86 -7.45 18.29
CA TYR A 279 20.00 -7.51 17.36
C TYR A 279 21.28 -6.93 17.95
N GLY A 280 22.42 -7.44 17.48
CA GLY A 280 23.75 -6.90 17.84
C GLY A 280 24.11 -5.61 17.13
N ASN A 281 23.59 -5.38 15.94
CA ASN A 281 23.70 -4.11 15.20
C ASN A 281 22.40 -3.86 14.43
N PHE A 282 22.10 -2.59 14.17
CA PHE A 282 21.09 -2.23 13.17
C PHE A 282 21.66 -2.39 11.75
N PHE A 283 22.82 -1.78 11.50
CA PHE A 283 23.54 -1.91 10.24
C PHE A 283 25.00 -2.25 10.48
N THR A 284 25.54 -3.22 9.75
CA THR A 284 26.97 -3.52 9.74
C THR A 284 27.44 -3.91 8.34
N GLU A 285 28.75 -3.85 8.13
CA GLU A 285 29.39 -4.41 6.96
C GLU A 285 30.25 -5.62 7.36
N PRO A 286 30.29 -6.69 6.55
CA PRO A 286 30.95 -7.92 6.95
C PRO A 286 32.45 -8.00 6.64
N GLY A 287 33.09 -6.91 6.30
CA GLY A 287 34.52 -6.98 6.04
C GLY A 287 35.05 -6.15 4.87
N GLU A 288 35.71 -6.74 3.88
CA GLU A 288 36.40 -6.02 2.82
C GLU A 288 35.57 -5.74 1.57
N ASN A 289 34.28 -5.92 1.65
CA ASN A 289 33.40 -5.71 0.51
C ASN A 289 33.23 -4.22 0.16
N VAL A 290 33.09 -3.96 -1.12
CA VAL A 290 32.86 -2.60 -1.62
C VAL A 290 31.35 -2.34 -1.60
N TYR A 291 30.93 -1.28 -0.91
CA TYR A 291 29.57 -0.78 -0.99
C TYR A 291 29.57 0.75 -0.94
N GLU A 292 28.58 1.36 -1.55
CA GLU A 292 28.35 2.81 -1.46
C GLU A 292 26.86 3.06 -1.37
N VAL A 293 26.38 3.25 -0.16
CA VAL A 293 24.99 3.62 0.12
C VAL A 293 24.86 5.12 -0.04
N ALA A 294 24.14 5.57 -1.05
CA ALA A 294 23.94 7.00 -1.32
C ALA A 294 23.21 7.67 -0.16
N GLU A 295 22.11 7.06 0.31
CA GLU A 295 21.36 7.53 1.48
C GLU A 295 20.88 6.35 2.33
N LEU A 296 21.05 6.47 3.65
CA LEU A 296 20.39 5.63 4.65
C LEU A 296 19.37 6.49 5.39
N ASN A 297 18.10 6.26 5.11
CA ASN A 297 16.98 6.96 5.73
C ASN A 297 16.35 6.08 6.80
N ILE A 298 16.31 6.55 8.04
CA ILE A 298 15.68 5.86 9.18
C ILE A 298 14.68 6.82 9.78
N THR A 299 13.40 6.50 9.70
CA THR A 299 12.33 7.41 10.12
C THR A 299 11.25 6.70 10.95
N ASN A 300 10.65 7.44 11.89
CA ASN A 300 9.48 7.01 12.66
C ASN A 300 9.62 5.65 13.34
N SER A 301 10.82 5.29 13.80
CA SER A 301 11.15 3.94 14.22
C SER A 301 11.58 3.87 15.68
N TYR A 302 11.33 2.72 16.30
CA TYR A 302 11.67 2.43 17.68
C TYR A 302 12.69 1.29 17.78
N PHE A 303 13.83 1.58 18.39
CA PHE A 303 14.93 0.64 18.59
C PHE A 303 15.17 0.48 20.09
N HIS A 304 15.15 -0.75 20.60
CA HIS A 304 15.35 -0.97 22.02
C HIS A 304 16.01 -2.32 22.35
N ASN A 305 16.67 -2.37 23.50
CA ASN A 305 17.28 -3.60 24.02
C ASN A 305 18.15 -4.31 22.97
N MET A 306 18.99 -3.57 22.29
CA MET A 306 19.83 -4.09 21.23
C MET A 306 21.28 -3.54 21.31
N CYS A 307 22.16 -4.04 20.48
CA CYS A 307 23.56 -3.61 20.38
C CYS A 307 24.37 -3.81 21.66
N ALA A 308 24.13 -4.88 22.41
CA ALA A 308 24.92 -5.19 23.59
C ALA A 308 26.40 -5.39 23.24
N GLY A 309 27.28 -4.52 23.74
CA GLY A 309 28.70 -4.49 23.43
C GLY A 309 29.05 -4.13 21.98
N LYS A 310 28.07 -3.68 21.20
CA LYS A 310 28.23 -3.37 19.77
C LYS A 310 27.66 -1.98 19.45
N ARG A 311 27.71 -1.58 18.19
CA ARG A 311 27.26 -0.29 17.67
C ARG A 311 25.90 -0.42 16.99
N PHE A 312 25.16 0.65 16.98
CA PHE A 312 23.93 0.75 16.20
C PHE A 312 24.24 0.68 14.68
N ILE A 313 25.10 1.55 14.21
CA ILE A 313 25.68 1.46 12.87
C ILE A 313 27.19 1.23 13.00
N ASP A 314 27.69 0.18 12.37
CA ASP A 314 29.11 -0.15 12.36
C ASP A 314 29.63 -0.30 10.92
N SER A 315 30.03 0.81 10.34
CA SER A 315 30.63 0.89 9.01
C SER A 315 32.10 1.25 9.14
N GLN A 316 32.99 0.27 8.97
CA GLN A 316 34.40 0.42 9.35
C GLN A 316 35.36 -0.10 8.33
N LYS A 317 35.24 -0.41 7.26
CA LYS A 317 36.32 -0.93 6.42
C LYS A 317 36.54 -0.01 5.19
N LYS A 318 37.66 0.32 4.94
CA LYS A 318 38.20 1.27 3.96
C LYS A 318 37.60 1.23 2.54
N LYS A 319 36.73 0.30 2.21
CA LYS A 319 36.17 0.07 0.88
C LYS A 319 34.69 0.39 0.74
N GLY A 320 33.99 0.71 1.83
CA GLY A 320 32.56 1.02 1.80
C GLY A 320 32.25 2.38 2.41
N ALA A 321 31.11 2.93 2.10
CA ALA A 321 30.62 4.18 2.65
C ALA A 321 29.08 4.24 2.70
N ILE A 322 28.56 4.89 3.74
CA ILE A 322 27.25 5.52 3.75
C ILE A 322 27.50 7.00 3.54
N LEU A 323 27.08 7.57 2.41
CA LEU A 323 27.37 8.96 2.07
C LEU A 323 26.46 9.93 2.80
N LYS A 324 25.22 9.53 3.06
CA LYS A 324 24.27 10.35 3.80
C LYS A 324 23.44 9.50 4.75
N LEU A 325 23.47 9.83 6.02
CA LEU A 325 22.56 9.29 7.04
C LEU A 325 21.51 10.34 7.37
N ASN A 326 20.25 9.98 7.21
CA ASN A 326 19.11 10.75 7.70
C ASN A 326 18.38 9.91 8.76
N MET A 327 18.47 10.30 10.03
CA MET A 327 17.72 9.66 11.12
C MET A 327 16.78 10.70 11.74
N ASN A 328 15.48 10.42 11.65
CA ASN A 328 14.47 11.41 12.00
C ASN A 328 13.24 10.78 12.67
N HIS A 329 12.74 11.41 13.73
CA HIS A 329 11.58 10.93 14.52
C HIS A 329 11.75 9.50 15.04
N CYS A 330 12.96 9.13 15.43
CA CYS A 330 13.27 7.82 15.98
C CYS A 330 13.49 7.86 17.49
N THR A 331 13.19 6.76 18.15
CA THR A 331 13.55 6.53 19.56
C THR A 331 14.52 5.36 19.65
N VAL A 332 15.62 5.54 20.36
CA VAL A 332 16.57 4.48 20.71
C VAL A 332 16.65 4.38 22.22
N ALA A 333 16.34 3.22 22.76
CA ALA A 333 16.29 3.03 24.20
C ALA A 333 17.07 1.78 24.67
N ASN A 334 17.77 1.87 25.81
CA ASN A 334 18.46 0.75 26.47
C ASN A 334 19.37 -0.04 25.49
N SER A 335 20.22 0.67 24.76
CA SER A 335 20.96 0.11 23.64
C SER A 335 22.42 0.57 23.59
N CYS A 336 23.26 -0.12 22.83
CA CYS A 336 24.66 0.23 22.52
C CYS A 336 25.57 0.30 23.75
N ASN A 337 25.47 -0.66 24.61
CA ASN A 337 26.28 -0.73 25.84
C ASN A 337 27.78 -0.96 25.49
N GLY A 338 28.64 0.00 25.84
CA GLY A 338 30.11 -0.11 25.82
C GLY A 338 30.80 0.20 24.47
N SER A 339 30.09 0.76 23.50
CA SER A 339 30.67 1.15 22.21
C SER A 339 30.15 2.53 21.75
N ASP A 340 30.79 3.12 20.71
CA ASP A 340 30.18 4.28 20.03
C ASP A 340 28.78 3.88 19.51
N PHE A 341 27.89 4.83 19.43
CA PHE A 341 26.57 4.59 18.88
C PHE A 341 26.64 4.35 17.37
N ILE A 342 27.27 5.24 16.65
CA ILE A 342 27.50 5.15 15.20
C ILE A 342 28.99 5.26 14.90
N ARG A 343 29.51 4.34 14.07
CA ARG A 343 30.88 4.42 13.56
C ARG A 343 30.89 4.50 12.04
N PHE A 344 31.50 5.56 11.53
CA PHE A 344 31.89 5.72 10.14
C PHE A 344 33.41 5.84 10.05
N ASP A 345 34.07 4.75 9.65
CA ASP A 345 35.51 4.65 9.58
C ASP A 345 35.98 4.16 8.21
N TYR A 346 35.95 5.04 7.24
CA TYR A 346 36.29 4.69 5.87
C TYR A 346 36.98 5.84 5.08
N ASN A 347 37.58 5.46 3.96
CA ASN A 347 38.15 6.39 2.99
C ASN A 347 37.08 6.83 1.99
N ALA A 348 36.10 7.61 2.42
CA ALA A 348 35.13 8.17 1.49
C ALA A 348 35.81 9.04 0.43
N LYS A 349 35.44 8.85 -0.82
CA LYS A 349 35.83 9.69 -1.93
C LYS A 349 34.96 10.93 -2.10
N GLN A 350 33.83 10.94 -1.41
CA GLN A 350 32.80 11.96 -1.45
C GLN A 350 32.45 12.46 -0.04
N PRO A 351 31.91 13.68 0.11
CA PRO A 351 31.48 14.21 1.39
C PRO A 351 30.45 13.32 2.05
N ILE A 352 30.53 13.19 3.38
CA ILE A 352 29.59 12.46 4.23
C ILE A 352 28.70 13.47 4.94
N VAL A 353 27.40 13.22 4.96
CA VAL A 353 26.41 14.03 5.65
C VAL A 353 25.67 13.21 6.70
N ILE A 354 25.58 13.70 7.91
CA ILE A 354 24.73 13.14 8.97
C ILE A 354 23.66 14.17 9.34
N ASN A 355 22.41 13.84 9.09
CA ASN A 355 21.23 14.55 9.59
C ASN A 355 20.59 13.70 10.70
N PHE A 356 20.72 14.15 11.92
CA PHE A 356 20.21 13.47 13.11
C PHE A 356 19.26 14.43 13.82
N GLU A 357 17.97 14.32 13.52
CA GLU A 357 17.00 15.34 13.89
C GLU A 357 15.73 14.73 14.51
N ASN A 358 15.16 15.41 15.50
CA ASN A 358 13.90 15.04 16.15
C ASN A 358 13.91 13.62 16.76
N ASN A 359 15.06 13.15 17.25
CA ASN A 359 15.20 11.81 17.83
C ASN A 359 15.23 11.87 19.36
N THR A 360 14.90 10.75 19.98
CA THR A 360 15.08 10.53 21.41
C THR A 360 16.06 9.38 21.63
N LEU A 361 17.17 9.65 22.32
CA LEU A 361 18.10 8.64 22.84
C LEU A 361 17.93 8.54 24.34
N TYR A 362 17.54 7.37 24.83
CA TYR A 362 17.35 7.07 26.25
C TYR A 362 18.19 5.88 26.67
N LYS A 363 19.08 6.07 27.64
CA LYS A 363 20.01 5.01 28.11
C LYS A 363 20.77 4.36 26.95
N VAL A 364 21.33 5.17 26.07
CA VAL A 364 22.30 4.74 25.08
C VAL A 364 23.68 4.83 25.75
N GLU A 365 24.26 3.69 26.10
CA GLU A 365 25.41 3.61 27.01
C GLU A 365 26.73 3.50 26.26
N ALA A 366 27.14 4.53 25.55
CA ALA A 366 28.44 4.63 24.88
C ALA A 366 29.56 4.94 25.92
N THR A 367 29.72 4.10 26.93
CA THR A 367 30.65 4.30 28.07
C THR A 367 32.09 4.49 27.58
N ASN A 368 32.71 5.62 27.96
CA ASN A 368 34.06 6.05 27.54
C ASN A 368 34.23 6.15 26.01
N LYS A 369 33.16 6.38 25.29
CA LYS A 369 33.15 6.54 23.82
C LYS A 369 32.26 7.72 23.41
N GLY A 370 32.41 8.21 22.20
CA GLY A 370 31.52 9.21 21.65
C GLY A 370 30.23 8.60 21.09
N LEU A 371 29.21 9.40 20.90
CA LEU A 371 28.04 8.97 20.16
C LEU A 371 28.44 8.62 18.71
N PHE A 372 29.18 9.50 18.09
CA PHE A 372 29.61 9.32 16.71
C PHE A 372 31.14 9.14 16.65
N TYR A 373 31.57 8.02 16.09
CA TYR A 373 32.94 7.82 15.68
C TYR A 373 33.03 8.05 14.17
N VAL A 374 33.61 9.17 13.76
CA VAL A 374 33.77 9.49 12.35
C VAL A 374 35.24 9.70 12.05
N ARG A 375 35.79 8.89 11.15
CA ARG A 375 37.13 9.02 10.67
C ARG A 375 37.19 8.94 9.14
N SER A 376 37.68 9.98 8.50
CA SER A 376 38.02 9.97 7.10
C SER A 376 39.55 10.11 6.97
N ASN A 377 40.20 9.16 6.36
CA ASN A 377 41.68 9.16 6.21
C ASN A 377 42.17 10.06 5.07
N LYS A 378 41.28 10.69 4.31
CA LYS A 378 41.67 11.65 3.29
C LYS A 378 41.05 13.00 3.61
N ALA A 379 41.73 13.68 4.45
CA ALA A 379 41.42 15.01 4.86
C ALA A 379 41.64 16.03 3.72
N GLY A 380 40.61 16.33 3.04
CA GLY A 380 40.34 17.72 2.68
C GLY A 380 39.38 18.29 3.70
N ASP A 381 39.48 19.51 4.05
CA ASP A 381 38.87 20.19 5.17
C ASP A 381 37.32 20.26 5.19
N LYS A 382 36.58 19.47 4.41
CA LYS A 382 35.11 19.58 4.26
C LYS A 382 34.40 18.25 3.97
N PHE A 383 34.97 17.12 4.31
CA PHE A 383 34.42 15.82 3.97
C PHE A 383 33.26 15.36 4.90
N PHE A 384 33.00 16.09 5.97
CA PHE A 384 32.01 15.66 6.94
C PHE A 384 31.16 16.85 7.38
N THR A 385 29.85 16.66 7.32
CA THR A 385 28.84 17.61 7.84
C THR A 385 27.87 16.89 8.76
N ALA A 386 27.59 17.44 9.93
CA ALA A 386 26.57 16.92 10.81
C ALA A 386 25.56 18.00 11.24
N ASN A 387 24.29 17.69 11.09
CA ASN A 387 23.18 18.45 11.61
C ASN A 387 22.52 17.64 12.73
N ILE A 388 22.72 18.08 13.98
CA ILE A 388 22.21 17.41 15.17
C ILE A 388 21.20 18.37 15.82
N LYS A 389 19.91 18.20 15.53
CA LYS A 389 18.87 19.20 15.86
C LYS A 389 17.64 18.60 16.48
N ASN A 390 17.04 19.33 17.42
CA ASN A 390 15.75 19.01 18.05
C ASN A 390 15.71 17.63 18.70
N ASN A 391 16.83 17.12 19.19
CA ASN A 391 16.89 15.80 19.80
C ASN A 391 16.71 15.87 21.32
N VAL A 392 16.30 14.76 21.92
CA VAL A 392 16.32 14.52 23.36
C VAL A 392 17.38 13.48 23.68
N PHE A 393 18.34 13.83 24.50
CA PHE A 393 19.36 12.93 25.05
C PHE A 393 19.13 12.76 26.54
N ALA A 394 18.75 11.57 26.97
CA ALA A 394 18.36 11.31 28.35
C ALA A 394 19.05 10.06 28.92
N GLU A 395 19.50 10.18 30.19
CA GLU A 395 20.15 9.11 30.95
C GLU A 395 21.32 8.46 30.19
N MET A 396 22.20 9.29 29.61
CA MET A 396 23.27 8.84 28.71
C MET A 396 24.62 8.88 29.41
N SER A 397 25.47 7.88 29.12
CA SER A 397 26.83 7.80 29.63
C SER A 397 27.92 8.21 28.62
N ALA A 398 27.55 8.66 27.43
CA ALA A 398 28.51 9.17 26.44
C ALA A 398 29.15 10.47 26.90
N ASP A 399 30.49 10.56 26.83
CA ASP A 399 31.24 11.72 27.30
C ASP A 399 31.46 12.80 26.24
N VAL A 400 31.35 12.43 24.95
CA VAL A 400 31.59 13.32 23.82
C VAL A 400 30.67 12.98 22.65
N PHE A 401 30.35 13.94 21.81
CA PHE A 401 29.61 13.67 20.58
C PHE A 401 30.44 12.89 19.57
N PHE A 402 31.65 13.35 19.33
CA PHE A 402 32.54 12.78 18.33
C PHE A 402 33.84 12.31 18.95
N SER A 403 34.17 11.05 18.76
CA SER A 403 35.37 10.42 19.34
C SER A 403 36.64 10.47 18.47
N LYS A 404 36.61 11.04 17.28
CA LYS A 404 37.76 11.37 16.44
C LYS A 404 37.48 12.63 15.67
N ASP A 405 38.49 13.49 15.52
CA ASP A 405 38.41 14.85 15.03
C ASP A 405 37.61 15.07 13.73
N PRO A 406 36.32 15.32 13.79
CA PRO A 406 35.69 16.06 12.72
C PRO A 406 36.15 17.52 12.89
N LYS A 407 36.61 18.14 11.84
CA LYS A 407 36.84 19.57 11.89
C LYS A 407 35.53 20.28 12.17
N THR A 408 35.55 21.13 13.18
CA THR A 408 34.35 21.69 13.85
C THR A 408 33.52 22.63 12.98
N ASP A 409 34.00 23.09 11.85
CA ASP A 409 33.37 24.11 11.00
C ASP A 409 32.08 23.62 10.30
N ASN A 410 31.85 22.29 10.25
CA ASN A 410 30.71 21.69 9.56
C ASN A 410 29.73 21.01 10.51
N LEU A 411 29.75 21.34 11.79
CA LEU A 411 28.87 20.77 12.80
C LEU A 411 27.84 21.81 13.24
N VAL A 412 26.57 21.45 13.14
CA VAL A 412 25.44 22.27 13.57
C VAL A 412 24.69 21.57 14.66
N PHE A 413 24.69 22.16 15.85
CA PHE A 413 23.92 21.71 17.00
C PHE A 413 22.89 22.78 17.34
N SER A 414 21.62 22.43 17.38
CA SER A 414 20.56 23.36 17.74
C SER A 414 19.36 22.68 18.37
N ASN A 415 18.77 23.33 19.35
CA ASN A 415 17.51 22.92 19.99
C ASN A 415 17.50 21.51 20.57
N ASN A 416 18.67 20.97 20.99
CA ASN A 416 18.74 19.67 21.64
C ASN A 416 18.49 19.84 23.15
N ASN A 417 17.79 18.88 23.73
CA ASN A 417 17.53 18.79 25.16
C ASN A 417 18.38 17.69 25.79
N TYR A 418 18.95 17.96 26.94
CA TYR A 418 19.82 17.05 27.69
C TYR A 418 19.28 16.85 29.09
N TYR A 419 19.04 15.59 29.49
CA TYR A 419 18.62 15.19 30.81
C TYR A 419 19.50 14.06 31.34
N ASN A 420 20.23 14.29 32.45
CA ASN A 420 21.25 13.34 32.90
C ASN A 420 22.16 12.82 31.78
N ALA A 421 22.52 13.70 30.89
CA ALA A 421 23.42 13.44 29.77
C ALA A 421 24.44 14.58 29.75
N ALA A 422 25.69 14.25 29.46
CA ALA A 422 26.69 15.29 29.22
C ALA A 422 26.18 16.20 28.09
N THR A 423 26.42 17.50 28.24
CA THR A 423 26.18 18.45 27.15
C THR A 423 27.22 18.16 26.09
N LEU A 424 26.82 17.35 25.15
CA LEU A 424 27.71 16.84 24.14
C LEU A 424 28.01 17.89 23.10
#